data_94c6d809792627b64cef217ca9f76870
#
_entry.id   94c6d809792627b64cef217ca9f76870
#
_cell.length_a   1.000
_cell.length_b   1.000
_cell.length_c   1.000
_cell.angle_alpha   90.00
_cell.angle_beta   90.00
_cell.angle_gamma   90.00
#
_symmetry.space_group_name_H-M   'P 1'
#
loop_
_entity.id
_entity.type
_entity.pdbx_description
1 polymer ?
#
loop_
_entity_poly.entity_id
_entity_poly.type
_entity_poly.pdbx_seq_one_letter_code
_entity_poly.pdbx_strand_id
1 'polypeptide(L)'
;MAKHLFTSESVSEGHPDKIADQISDAVLDAILEQDPKARVACETYVKTGMVLVGGEITTSAWVDIEEITRKTVREIGYVHSDMGFDANSCAVLSAIGKQSPDINQGVDRADPLEQGAGDQGLMFGYATNETDVLMPAPITYAHRLVQRQAEVRKNGTLPWLRPDAKSQVTFQYDDGKVVGIDAVVLSTQHAESIDQKSLQEAVMEEIIKPVLPTEWLNASTKFFINPTGRFVIGGPMGDCGLTGRKIIVDTYGGMARHGGGAFSGKDPSKVDRSAAYAARYVAKNIVAAGLADRCEIQVSYAIGVAEPTSIMVETFGTEKVPAEQLILLVREFFDLRPYGLIQMLDLLHPIYKETAAYGHFGREHFPWEKTDKAAQLREAAGLK
;
A
#
# COMPACT_ATOMS: atom_id res chain seq x y z
N MET A 1 -10.17 -6.66 -26.30
CA MET A 1 -9.30 -7.74 -25.76
C MET A 1 -10.12 -9.00 -25.59
N ALA A 2 -9.52 -10.18 -25.74
CA ALA A 2 -10.24 -11.44 -25.49
C ALA A 2 -10.63 -11.61 -24.01
N LYS A 3 -11.56 -12.54 -23.74
CA LYS A 3 -11.89 -12.95 -22.38
C LYS A 3 -10.66 -13.50 -21.66
N HIS A 4 -10.42 -13.05 -20.43
CA HIS A 4 -9.31 -13.52 -19.60
C HIS A 4 -9.65 -13.42 -18.10
N LEU A 5 -8.85 -14.12 -17.30
CA LEU A 5 -8.90 -14.04 -15.84
C LEU A 5 -7.72 -13.21 -15.34
N PHE A 6 -7.95 -12.42 -14.28
CA PHE A 6 -6.91 -11.72 -13.57
C PHE A 6 -7.09 -11.86 -12.07
N THR A 7 -5.99 -12.13 -11.35
CA THR A 7 -6.02 -12.42 -9.92
C THR A 7 -5.12 -11.45 -9.17
N SER A 8 -5.62 -10.91 -8.07
CA SER A 8 -4.81 -10.21 -7.07
C SER A 8 -5.03 -10.80 -5.69
N GLU A 9 -4.03 -10.67 -4.84
CA GLU A 9 -4.08 -11.06 -3.44
C GLU A 9 -3.83 -9.88 -2.52
N SER A 10 -4.30 -9.98 -1.28
CA SER A 10 -3.98 -9.09 -0.18
C SER A 10 -3.77 -9.86 1.11
N VAL A 11 -3.20 -9.18 2.09
CA VAL A 11 -2.98 -9.73 3.42
C VAL A 11 -3.48 -8.76 4.49
N SER A 12 -3.90 -9.29 5.64
CA SER A 12 -4.38 -8.47 6.75
C SER A 12 -3.26 -7.73 7.48
N GLU A 13 -3.64 -6.79 8.34
CA GLU A 13 -2.72 -6.07 9.22
C GLU A 13 -1.93 -7.00 10.16
N GLY A 14 -2.43 -8.22 10.42
CA GLY A 14 -1.78 -9.22 11.26
C GLY A 14 -0.84 -10.17 10.51
N HIS A 15 -0.72 -10.07 9.20
CA HIS A 15 0.30 -10.81 8.44
C HIS A 15 1.70 -10.35 8.87
N PRO A 16 2.68 -11.27 9.05
CA PRO A 16 4.01 -10.92 9.56
C PRO A 16 4.70 -9.77 8.81
N ASP A 17 4.67 -9.75 7.49
CA ASP A 17 5.26 -8.67 6.69
C ASP A 17 4.53 -7.34 6.93
N LYS A 18 3.21 -7.37 7.16
CA LYS A 18 2.44 -6.15 7.44
C LYS A 18 2.59 -5.66 8.87
N ILE A 19 2.85 -6.53 9.83
CA ILE A 19 3.28 -6.12 11.18
C ILE A 19 4.57 -5.32 11.07
N ALA A 20 5.54 -5.83 10.31
CA ALA A 20 6.83 -5.16 10.09
C ALA A 20 6.66 -3.78 9.43
N ASP A 21 5.86 -3.69 8.36
CA ASP A 21 5.55 -2.43 7.69
C ASP A 21 4.90 -1.41 8.63
N GLN A 22 3.92 -1.83 9.44
CA GLN A 22 3.22 -0.96 10.38
C GLN A 22 4.13 -0.45 11.51
N ILE A 23 5.03 -1.29 12.02
CA ILE A 23 6.02 -0.86 13.03
C ILE A 23 6.97 0.17 12.43
N SER A 24 7.53 -0.09 11.24
CA SER A 24 8.43 0.82 10.57
C SER A 24 7.79 2.18 10.28
N ASP A 25 6.55 2.21 9.83
CA ASP A 25 5.82 3.46 9.59
C ASP A 25 5.32 4.13 10.88
N ALA A 26 5.06 3.39 11.95
CA ALA A 26 4.77 3.97 13.26
C ALA A 26 5.98 4.70 13.85
N VAL A 27 7.19 4.16 13.68
CA VAL A 27 8.44 4.83 14.04
C VAL A 27 8.63 6.10 13.22
N LEU A 28 8.43 6.01 11.90
CA LEU A 28 8.49 7.17 11.01
C LEU A 28 7.53 8.29 11.44
N ASP A 29 6.27 7.97 11.69
CA ASP A 29 5.25 8.96 12.09
C ASP A 29 5.62 9.63 13.42
N ALA A 30 6.06 8.87 14.42
CA ALA A 30 6.49 9.42 15.71
C ALA A 30 7.69 10.37 15.60
N ILE A 31 8.57 10.13 14.64
CA ILE A 31 9.71 11.01 14.35
C ILE A 31 9.23 12.27 13.63
N LEU A 32 8.42 12.13 12.57
CA LEU A 32 7.93 13.27 11.78
C LEU A 32 7.07 14.24 12.60
N GLU A 33 6.36 13.76 13.61
CA GLU A 33 5.59 14.59 14.53
C GLU A 33 6.47 15.63 15.26
N GLN A 34 7.73 15.28 15.57
CA GLN A 34 8.69 16.12 16.28
C GLN A 34 9.69 16.79 15.33
N ASP A 35 10.05 16.13 14.22
CA ASP A 35 11.07 16.56 13.27
C ASP A 35 10.62 16.26 11.83
N PRO A 36 9.85 17.15 11.18
CA PRO A 36 9.37 16.94 9.81
C PRO A 36 10.49 16.80 8.76
N LYS A 37 11.71 17.24 9.07
CA LYS A 37 12.87 17.16 8.18
C LYS A 37 13.77 15.96 8.45
N ALA A 38 13.38 15.07 9.34
CA ALA A 38 14.13 13.86 9.65
C ALA A 38 14.41 13.00 8.40
N ARG A 39 15.53 12.33 8.41
CA ARG A 39 15.88 11.30 7.41
C ARG A 39 15.72 9.93 8.06
N VAL A 40 14.80 9.16 7.53
CA VAL A 40 14.40 7.87 8.12
C VAL A 40 14.41 6.78 7.05
N ALA A 41 15.15 5.73 7.34
CA ALA A 41 15.11 4.44 6.66
C ALA A 41 15.01 3.38 7.76
N CYS A 42 13.79 3.03 8.14
CA CYS A 42 13.49 2.13 9.24
C CYS A 42 12.94 0.79 8.71
N GLU A 43 13.62 -0.28 9.03
CA GLU A 43 13.24 -1.64 8.64
C GLU A 43 12.99 -2.48 9.89
N THR A 44 12.02 -3.39 9.80
CA THR A 44 11.61 -4.23 10.92
C THR A 44 11.61 -5.69 10.47
N TYR A 45 12.11 -6.56 11.34
CA TYR A 45 12.01 -8.01 11.25
C TYR A 45 11.18 -8.52 12.40
N VAL A 46 10.22 -9.39 12.14
CA VAL A 46 9.40 -10.06 13.16
C VAL A 46 9.50 -11.56 13.05
N LYS A 47 9.54 -12.26 14.17
CA LYS A 47 9.50 -13.72 14.29
C LYS A 47 8.89 -14.08 15.65
N THR A 48 8.65 -15.36 15.89
CA THR A 48 8.10 -15.87 17.17
C THR A 48 8.71 -15.14 18.37
N GLY A 49 7.89 -14.39 19.11
CA GLY A 49 8.30 -13.71 20.34
C GLY A 49 9.35 -12.61 20.18
N MET A 50 9.63 -12.12 18.97
CA MET A 50 10.71 -11.16 18.75
C MET A 50 10.38 -10.13 17.66
N VAL A 51 10.78 -8.89 17.92
CA VAL A 51 10.82 -7.78 16.94
C VAL A 51 12.22 -7.18 16.95
N LEU A 52 12.83 -7.03 15.78
CA LEU A 52 14.06 -6.28 15.58
C LEU A 52 13.75 -5.07 14.69
N VAL A 53 13.97 -3.87 15.22
CA VAL A 53 13.88 -2.61 14.48
C VAL A 53 15.28 -2.11 14.17
N GLY A 54 15.59 -1.94 12.90
CA GLY A 54 16.91 -1.53 12.45
C GLY A 54 16.84 -0.45 11.36
N GLY A 55 17.99 -0.01 10.91
CA GLY A 55 18.11 0.96 9.83
C GLY A 55 18.91 2.20 10.18
N GLU A 56 18.77 3.25 9.39
CA GLU A 56 19.50 4.51 9.52
C GLU A 56 18.50 5.66 9.72
N ILE A 57 18.70 6.39 10.83
CA ILE A 57 17.86 7.53 11.21
C ILE A 57 18.75 8.72 11.61
N THR A 58 18.51 9.86 10.96
CA THR A 58 19.11 11.14 11.32
C THR A 58 17.99 12.09 11.70
N THR A 59 17.88 12.43 12.97
CA THR A 59 16.82 13.27 13.53
C THR A 59 17.24 13.95 14.81
N SER A 60 16.57 15.06 15.13
CA SER A 60 16.60 15.70 16.45
C SER A 60 15.54 15.15 17.42
N ALA A 61 14.59 14.35 16.90
CA ALA A 61 13.51 13.76 17.70
C ALA A 61 14.05 12.65 18.62
N TRP A 62 13.40 12.48 19.76
CA TRP A 62 13.54 11.29 20.59
C TRP A 62 12.23 10.51 20.59
N VAL A 63 12.32 9.21 20.30
CA VAL A 63 11.17 8.30 20.28
C VAL A 63 11.49 7.01 21.03
N ASP A 64 10.50 6.49 21.73
CA ASP A 64 10.59 5.20 22.39
C ASP A 64 10.18 4.09 21.43
N ILE A 65 11.18 3.47 20.80
CA ILE A 65 10.96 2.40 19.80
C ILE A 65 10.28 1.18 20.43
N GLU A 66 10.59 0.86 21.69
CA GLU A 66 9.96 -0.27 22.37
C GLU A 66 8.46 -0.01 22.57
N GLU A 67 8.09 1.15 23.09
CA GLU A 67 6.67 1.49 23.31
C GLU A 67 5.89 1.60 21.99
N ILE A 68 6.49 2.21 20.95
CA ILE A 68 5.87 2.30 19.62
C ILE A 68 5.61 0.90 19.06
N THR A 69 6.59 -0.01 19.19
CA THR A 69 6.47 -1.39 18.73
C THR A 69 5.36 -2.12 19.47
N ARG A 70 5.36 -2.09 20.82
CA ARG A 70 4.35 -2.76 21.63
C ARG A 70 2.95 -2.22 21.40
N LYS A 71 2.81 -0.90 21.27
CA LYS A 71 1.54 -0.25 20.94
C LYS A 71 1.01 -0.73 19.59
N THR A 72 1.86 -0.76 18.56
CA THR A 72 1.48 -1.20 17.22
C THR A 72 1.04 -2.67 17.22
N VAL A 73 1.80 -3.56 17.85
CA VAL A 73 1.46 -4.98 17.96
C VAL A 73 0.14 -5.19 18.72
N ARG A 74 -0.11 -4.41 19.77
CA ARG A 74 -1.34 -4.45 20.55
C ARG A 74 -2.55 -4.00 19.73
N GLU A 75 -2.42 -2.91 18.98
CA GLU A 75 -3.48 -2.38 18.11
C GLU A 75 -3.84 -3.35 16.98
N ILE A 76 -2.88 -4.11 16.46
CA ILE A 76 -3.10 -5.18 15.49
C ILE A 76 -3.92 -6.32 16.12
N GLY A 77 -3.69 -6.63 17.40
CA GLY A 77 -4.46 -7.62 18.14
C GLY A 77 -3.68 -8.84 18.61
N TYR A 78 -2.35 -8.81 18.58
CA TYR A 78 -1.51 -9.82 19.20
C TYR A 78 -1.34 -9.49 20.70
N VAL A 79 -2.29 -9.95 21.50
CA VAL A 79 -2.44 -9.57 22.92
C VAL A 79 -2.41 -10.76 23.86
N HIS A 80 -2.14 -11.96 23.35
CA HIS A 80 -2.17 -13.18 24.14
C HIS A 80 -1.02 -14.12 23.77
N SER A 81 -0.40 -14.73 24.78
CA SER A 81 0.76 -15.62 24.59
C SER A 81 0.46 -16.89 23.77
N ASP A 82 -0.79 -17.34 23.74
CA ASP A 82 -1.23 -18.50 22.94
C ASP A 82 -1.17 -18.25 21.43
N MET A 83 -1.06 -16.97 21.01
CA MET A 83 -0.81 -16.61 19.62
C MET A 83 0.66 -16.74 19.20
N GLY A 84 1.57 -17.07 20.15
CA GLY A 84 3.01 -17.19 19.92
C GLY A 84 3.72 -15.86 19.61
N PHE A 85 3.00 -14.75 19.71
CA PHE A 85 3.47 -13.39 19.53
C PHE A 85 2.55 -12.46 20.32
N ASP A 86 3.10 -11.71 21.26
CA ASP A 86 2.32 -10.95 22.23
C ASP A 86 3.00 -9.59 22.50
N ALA A 87 2.23 -8.52 22.40
CA ALA A 87 2.68 -7.15 22.60
C ALA A 87 3.37 -6.91 23.94
N ASN A 88 2.97 -7.62 25.01
CA ASN A 88 3.50 -7.41 26.36
C ASN A 88 4.79 -8.21 26.61
N SER A 89 4.98 -9.35 25.94
CA SER A 89 6.04 -10.30 26.26
C SER A 89 7.08 -10.51 25.15
N CYS A 90 6.84 -10.02 23.92
CA CYS A 90 7.83 -10.14 22.85
C CYS A 90 9.10 -9.34 23.17
N ALA A 91 10.25 -9.89 22.77
CA ALA A 91 11.51 -9.16 22.80
C ALA A 91 11.51 -8.05 21.75
N VAL A 92 11.91 -6.86 22.12
CA VAL A 92 12.10 -5.74 21.19
C VAL A 92 13.59 -5.38 21.17
N LEU A 93 14.21 -5.53 20.02
CA LEU A 93 15.61 -5.23 19.78
C LEU A 93 15.72 -4.01 18.87
N SER A 94 16.71 -3.16 19.10
CA SER A 94 16.97 -1.99 18.27
C SER A 94 18.40 -2.03 17.73
N ALA A 95 18.56 -1.81 16.41
CA ALA A 95 19.82 -1.73 15.69
C ALA A 95 19.79 -0.53 14.73
N ILE A 96 19.72 0.67 15.28
CA ILE A 96 19.59 1.91 14.51
C ILE A 96 20.91 2.67 14.53
N GLY A 97 21.39 2.98 13.33
CA GLY A 97 22.56 3.83 13.08
C GLY A 97 22.18 5.21 12.54
N LYS A 98 23.20 6.04 12.29
CA LYS A 98 23.03 7.32 11.59
C LYS A 98 23.19 7.11 10.09
N GLN A 99 22.47 7.92 9.28
CA GLN A 99 22.64 7.93 7.83
C GLN A 99 24.07 8.34 7.44
N SER A 100 24.59 7.73 6.37
CA SER A 100 25.89 8.08 5.81
C SER A 100 25.93 9.54 5.35
N PRO A 101 26.98 10.32 5.75
CA PRO A 101 27.15 11.69 5.27
C PRO A 101 27.35 11.77 3.75
N ASP A 102 27.84 10.71 3.11
CA ASP A 102 28.09 10.68 1.66
C ASP A 102 26.79 10.75 0.86
N ILE A 103 25.73 10.13 1.34
CA ILE A 103 24.40 10.18 0.71
C ILE A 103 23.83 11.60 0.82
N ASN A 104 24.04 12.26 1.94
CA ASN A 104 23.49 13.59 2.21
C ASN A 104 24.04 14.71 1.30
N GLN A 105 25.27 14.56 0.81
CA GLN A 105 25.89 15.55 -0.09
C GLN A 105 25.14 15.72 -1.42
N GLY A 106 24.47 14.67 -1.90
CA GLY A 106 23.71 14.70 -3.15
C GLY A 106 22.29 15.22 -2.99
N VAL A 107 21.74 15.18 -1.78
CA VAL A 107 20.34 15.48 -1.50
C VAL A 107 20.13 16.92 -1.07
N ASP A 108 20.86 17.41 -0.08
CA ASP A 108 20.66 18.73 0.48
C ASP A 108 21.31 19.82 -0.40
N ARG A 109 20.55 20.82 -0.78
CA ARG A 109 20.96 21.99 -1.58
C ARG A 109 20.56 23.27 -0.88
N ALA A 110 21.25 24.38 -1.20
CA ALA A 110 20.96 25.71 -0.67
C ALA A 110 19.55 26.18 -1.13
N ASP A 111 19.20 25.90 -2.37
CA ASP A 111 17.84 26.06 -2.89
C ASP A 111 17.09 24.72 -2.76
N PRO A 112 15.98 24.66 -2.02
CA PRO A 112 15.19 23.44 -1.88
C PRO A 112 14.66 22.88 -3.21
N LEU A 113 14.43 23.73 -4.21
CA LEU A 113 13.99 23.29 -5.54
C LEU A 113 15.07 22.52 -6.30
N GLU A 114 16.34 22.70 -5.93
CA GLU A 114 17.48 21.98 -6.46
C GLU A 114 17.80 20.69 -5.66
N GLN A 115 16.98 20.35 -4.66
CA GLN A 115 17.14 19.10 -3.91
C GLN A 115 17.16 17.92 -4.87
N GLY A 116 18.26 17.17 -4.87
CA GLY A 116 18.42 15.99 -5.70
C GLY A 116 17.69 14.78 -5.14
N ALA A 117 17.41 13.80 -6.00
CA ALA A 117 16.93 12.50 -5.56
C ALA A 117 17.99 11.82 -4.68
N GLY A 118 17.51 11.17 -3.59
CA GLY A 118 18.40 10.46 -2.65
C GLY A 118 18.96 9.14 -3.20
N ASP A 119 18.40 8.65 -4.29
CA ASP A 119 18.86 7.45 -5.01
C ASP A 119 18.43 7.53 -6.48
N GLN A 120 19.03 6.67 -7.30
CA GLN A 120 18.49 6.34 -8.61
C GLN A 120 17.27 5.44 -8.46
N GLY A 121 16.37 5.45 -9.44
CA GLY A 121 15.25 4.52 -9.46
C GLY A 121 14.19 4.89 -10.47
N LEU A 122 13.22 4.00 -10.61
CA LEU A 122 12.02 4.20 -11.41
C LEU A 122 10.80 3.81 -10.59
N MET A 123 9.72 4.58 -10.73
CA MET A 123 8.49 4.41 -9.97
C MET A 123 7.31 4.43 -10.93
N PHE A 124 6.25 3.70 -10.59
CA PHE A 124 5.02 3.63 -11.37
C PHE A 124 3.83 4.11 -10.56
N GLY A 125 2.93 4.80 -11.25
CA GLY A 125 1.59 5.08 -10.79
C GLY A 125 0.57 4.54 -11.78
N TYR A 126 -0.62 4.20 -11.30
CA TYR A 126 -1.69 3.64 -12.14
C TYR A 126 -3.06 4.08 -11.66
N ALA A 127 -3.99 4.20 -12.60
CA ALA A 127 -5.41 4.38 -12.34
C ALA A 127 -6.23 3.74 -13.46
N THR A 128 -7.43 3.30 -13.11
CA THR A 128 -8.42 2.74 -14.04
C THR A 128 -9.83 3.06 -13.56
N ASN A 129 -10.76 3.20 -14.48
CA ASN A 129 -12.16 3.48 -14.15
C ASN A 129 -12.98 2.24 -13.76
N GLU A 130 -12.32 1.13 -13.37
CA GLU A 130 -12.98 -0.13 -12.99
C GLU A 130 -13.77 -0.04 -11.68
N THR A 131 -13.34 0.81 -10.75
CA THR A 131 -13.95 0.97 -9.43
C THR A 131 -14.18 2.44 -9.09
N ASP A 132 -14.98 2.67 -8.06
CA ASP A 132 -15.28 4.01 -7.52
C ASP A 132 -14.04 4.79 -7.05
N VAL A 133 -12.98 4.08 -6.64
CA VAL A 133 -11.72 4.67 -6.18
C VAL A 133 -10.65 4.74 -7.27
N LEU A 134 -11.02 4.46 -8.52
CA LEU A 134 -10.12 4.45 -9.69
C LEU A 134 -8.90 3.52 -9.52
N MET A 135 -9.14 2.37 -8.90
CA MET A 135 -8.19 1.27 -8.71
C MET A 135 -8.65 0.02 -9.47
N PRO A 136 -7.73 -0.91 -9.79
CA PRO A 136 -8.11 -2.23 -10.31
C PRO A 136 -9.04 -2.98 -9.36
N ALA A 137 -10.08 -3.60 -9.89
CA ALA A 137 -11.06 -4.34 -9.10
C ALA A 137 -10.44 -5.50 -8.28
N PRO A 138 -9.54 -6.33 -8.83
CA PRO A 138 -9.01 -7.47 -8.09
C PRO A 138 -8.32 -7.09 -6.79
N ILE A 139 -7.40 -6.12 -6.81
CA ILE A 139 -6.68 -5.70 -5.59
C ILE A 139 -7.60 -4.93 -4.64
N THR A 140 -8.52 -4.12 -5.15
CA THR A 140 -9.48 -3.37 -4.33
C THR A 140 -10.32 -4.30 -3.48
N TYR A 141 -10.89 -5.33 -4.07
CA TYR A 141 -11.73 -6.29 -3.33
C TYR A 141 -10.92 -7.26 -2.48
N ALA A 142 -9.70 -7.62 -2.89
CA ALA A 142 -8.80 -8.36 -2.03
C ALA A 142 -8.48 -7.59 -0.73
N HIS A 143 -8.21 -6.29 -0.81
CA HIS A 143 -8.04 -5.42 0.37
C HIS A 143 -9.30 -5.34 1.24
N ARG A 144 -10.45 -5.09 0.62
CA ARG A 144 -11.73 -4.96 1.35
C ARG A 144 -12.09 -6.23 2.12
N LEU A 145 -11.75 -7.42 1.61
CA LEU A 145 -11.99 -8.69 2.30
C LEU A 145 -11.17 -8.82 3.59
N VAL A 146 -9.87 -8.55 3.55
CA VAL A 146 -9.01 -8.64 4.75
C VAL A 146 -9.23 -7.48 5.71
N GLN A 147 -9.65 -6.32 5.22
CA GLN A 147 -10.08 -5.20 6.05
C GLN A 147 -11.37 -5.56 6.82
N ARG A 148 -12.34 -6.17 6.14
CA ARG A 148 -13.57 -6.65 6.78
C ARG A 148 -13.29 -7.74 7.80
N GLN A 149 -12.32 -8.63 7.54
CA GLN A 149 -11.88 -9.63 8.52
C GLN A 149 -11.40 -8.96 9.82
N ALA A 150 -10.56 -7.93 9.71
CA ALA A 150 -10.07 -7.19 10.87
C ALA A 150 -11.21 -6.45 11.61
N GLU A 151 -12.16 -5.87 10.88
CA GLU A 151 -13.33 -5.20 11.43
C GLU A 151 -14.20 -6.13 12.30
N VAL A 152 -14.63 -7.27 11.74
CA VAL A 152 -15.49 -8.23 12.46
C VAL A 152 -14.75 -8.95 13.60
N ARG A 153 -13.43 -9.04 13.53
CA ARG A 153 -12.57 -9.51 14.63
C ARG A 153 -12.54 -8.49 15.76
N LYS A 154 -12.23 -7.24 15.47
CA LYS A 154 -12.03 -6.18 16.47
C LYS A 154 -13.34 -5.73 17.13
N ASN A 155 -14.45 -5.72 16.41
CA ASN A 155 -15.75 -5.33 16.96
C ASN A 155 -16.47 -6.47 17.72
N GLY A 156 -15.88 -7.68 17.75
CA GLY A 156 -16.41 -8.83 18.47
C GLY A 156 -17.52 -9.60 17.76
N THR A 157 -17.82 -9.30 16.50
CA THR A 157 -18.78 -10.09 15.69
C THR A 157 -18.31 -11.54 15.53
N LEU A 158 -17.01 -11.72 15.21
CA LEU A 158 -16.35 -13.02 15.14
C LEU A 158 -15.12 -13.05 16.07
N PRO A 159 -15.34 -13.21 17.39
CA PRO A 159 -14.28 -13.04 18.42
C PRO A 159 -13.21 -14.14 18.39
N TRP A 160 -13.47 -15.25 17.71
CA TRP A 160 -12.53 -16.36 17.54
C TRP A 160 -11.55 -16.14 16.38
N LEU A 161 -11.72 -15.09 15.56
CA LEU A 161 -10.74 -14.69 14.56
C LEU A 161 -9.46 -14.22 15.22
N ARG A 162 -8.32 -14.54 14.58
CA ARG A 162 -6.99 -14.05 14.93
C ARG A 162 -6.45 -13.12 13.85
N PRO A 163 -5.38 -12.33 14.12
CA PRO A 163 -4.99 -11.22 13.25
C PRO A 163 -4.48 -11.60 11.87
N ASP A 164 -3.89 -12.78 11.68
CA ASP A 164 -3.31 -13.18 10.39
C ASP A 164 -4.37 -13.69 9.41
N ALA A 165 -4.38 -13.12 8.21
CA ALA A 165 -5.27 -13.53 7.14
C ALA A 165 -4.73 -13.15 5.77
N LYS A 166 -5.18 -13.89 4.75
CA LYS A 166 -4.91 -13.63 3.33
C LYS A 166 -6.19 -13.74 2.53
N SER A 167 -6.31 -12.90 1.50
CA SER A 167 -7.37 -12.97 0.50
C SER A 167 -6.80 -13.05 -0.90
N GLN A 168 -7.54 -13.64 -1.81
CA GLN A 168 -7.24 -13.65 -3.24
C GLN A 168 -8.54 -13.61 -4.01
N VAL A 169 -8.65 -12.73 -5.01
CA VAL A 169 -9.85 -12.63 -5.85
C VAL A 169 -9.45 -12.71 -7.31
N THR A 170 -10.11 -13.61 -8.03
CA THR A 170 -9.95 -13.79 -9.48
C THR A 170 -11.16 -13.19 -10.18
N PHE A 171 -10.93 -12.17 -10.99
CA PHE A 171 -11.93 -11.51 -11.81
C PHE A 171 -11.93 -12.02 -13.24
N GLN A 172 -13.13 -12.03 -13.83
CA GLN A 172 -13.34 -12.30 -15.25
C GLN A 172 -13.42 -10.97 -15.98
N TYR A 173 -12.65 -10.84 -17.05
CA TYR A 173 -12.64 -9.68 -17.94
C TYR A 173 -13.13 -10.08 -19.34
N ASP A 174 -13.91 -9.21 -19.97
CA ASP A 174 -14.29 -9.29 -21.38
C ASP A 174 -14.08 -7.91 -22.02
N ASP A 175 -13.25 -7.87 -23.04
CA ASP A 175 -12.83 -6.63 -23.72
C ASP A 175 -12.37 -5.51 -22.77
N GLY A 176 -11.57 -5.88 -21.78
CA GLY A 176 -11.00 -4.95 -20.79
C GLY A 176 -11.96 -4.49 -19.67
N LYS A 177 -13.18 -5.02 -19.63
CA LYS A 177 -14.19 -4.71 -18.61
C LYS A 177 -14.39 -5.89 -17.66
N VAL A 178 -14.59 -5.59 -16.40
CA VAL A 178 -14.97 -6.57 -15.38
C VAL A 178 -16.38 -7.09 -15.70
N VAL A 179 -16.53 -8.42 -15.77
CA VAL A 179 -17.82 -9.06 -16.05
C VAL A 179 -18.25 -10.06 -14.97
N GLY A 180 -17.37 -10.43 -14.05
CA GLY A 180 -17.70 -11.34 -12.96
C GLY A 180 -16.53 -11.72 -12.10
N ILE A 181 -16.79 -12.49 -11.05
CA ILE A 181 -15.80 -13.09 -10.15
C ILE A 181 -15.79 -14.61 -10.37
N ASP A 182 -14.61 -15.15 -10.74
CA ASP A 182 -14.41 -16.58 -10.95
C ASP A 182 -14.12 -17.32 -9.64
N ALA A 183 -13.26 -16.78 -8.80
CA ALA A 183 -12.85 -17.42 -7.55
C ALA A 183 -12.51 -16.41 -6.45
N VAL A 184 -12.81 -16.80 -5.21
CA VAL A 184 -12.47 -16.08 -3.99
C VAL A 184 -11.78 -17.05 -3.04
N VAL A 185 -10.60 -16.68 -2.57
CA VAL A 185 -9.86 -17.42 -1.53
C VAL A 185 -9.76 -16.52 -0.30
N LEU A 186 -10.12 -17.03 0.86
CA LEU A 186 -9.90 -16.38 2.14
C LEU A 186 -9.36 -17.38 3.15
N SER A 187 -8.14 -17.16 3.60
CA SER A 187 -7.51 -17.93 4.67
C SER A 187 -7.32 -17.05 5.89
N THR A 188 -7.90 -17.43 7.03
CA THR A 188 -7.83 -16.63 8.25
C THR A 188 -7.42 -17.49 9.43
N GLN A 189 -6.50 -16.95 10.24
CA GLN A 189 -6.14 -17.52 11.52
C GLN A 189 -7.32 -17.45 12.49
N HIS A 190 -7.47 -18.46 13.33
CA HIS A 190 -8.60 -18.60 14.24
C HIS A 190 -8.21 -19.28 15.55
N ALA A 191 -9.02 -19.15 16.58
CA ALA A 191 -8.91 -19.91 17.81
C ALA A 191 -9.19 -21.40 17.58
N GLU A 192 -8.61 -22.26 18.40
CA GLU A 192 -8.80 -23.73 18.29
C GLU A 192 -10.24 -24.18 18.53
N SER A 193 -11.03 -23.37 19.22
CA SER A 193 -12.40 -23.67 19.65
C SER A 193 -13.45 -23.71 18.53
N ILE A 194 -13.17 -23.12 17.36
CA ILE A 194 -14.12 -23.08 16.24
C ILE A 194 -13.92 -24.25 15.30
N ASP A 195 -15.00 -24.92 14.93
CA ASP A 195 -14.96 -25.98 13.91
C ASP A 195 -14.96 -25.41 12.49
N GLN A 196 -14.48 -26.21 11.53
CA GLN A 196 -14.28 -25.78 10.15
C GLN A 196 -15.59 -25.36 9.47
N LYS A 197 -16.69 -26.06 9.70
CA LYS A 197 -17.97 -25.77 9.07
C LYS A 197 -18.53 -24.43 9.55
N SER A 198 -18.57 -24.24 10.87
CA SER A 198 -19.01 -22.98 11.47
C SER A 198 -18.15 -21.78 11.05
N LEU A 199 -16.83 -21.99 10.95
CA LEU A 199 -15.92 -20.97 10.44
C LEU A 199 -16.26 -20.59 8.99
N GLN A 200 -16.43 -21.58 8.11
CA GLN A 200 -16.72 -21.31 6.69
C GLN A 200 -18.04 -20.59 6.50
N GLU A 201 -19.08 -21.00 7.22
CA GLU A 201 -20.39 -20.36 7.18
C GLU A 201 -20.31 -18.90 7.68
N ALA A 202 -19.65 -18.65 8.81
CA ALA A 202 -19.51 -17.32 9.37
C ALA A 202 -18.68 -16.38 8.49
N VAL A 203 -17.57 -16.86 7.93
CA VAL A 203 -16.74 -16.09 7.00
C VAL A 203 -17.51 -15.74 5.73
N MET A 204 -18.31 -16.66 5.21
CA MET A 204 -19.16 -16.38 4.05
C MET A 204 -20.17 -15.27 4.36
N GLU A 205 -20.89 -15.37 5.48
CA GLU A 205 -21.97 -14.43 5.81
C GLU A 205 -21.46 -13.07 6.29
N GLU A 206 -20.41 -13.04 7.10
CA GLU A 206 -19.96 -11.81 7.78
C GLU A 206 -18.83 -11.08 7.05
N ILE A 207 -18.09 -11.76 6.15
CA ILE A 207 -16.95 -11.16 5.46
C ILE A 207 -17.19 -11.12 3.94
N ILE A 208 -17.44 -12.26 3.29
CA ILE A 208 -17.44 -12.35 1.83
C ILE A 208 -18.67 -11.67 1.23
N LYS A 209 -19.87 -12.05 1.65
CA LYS A 209 -21.12 -11.50 1.12
C LYS A 209 -21.27 -9.99 1.33
N PRO A 210 -20.92 -9.41 2.50
CA PRO A 210 -21.03 -7.96 2.68
C PRO A 210 -20.06 -7.13 1.84
N VAL A 211 -18.94 -7.74 1.38
CA VAL A 211 -17.87 -7.03 0.66
C VAL A 211 -18.04 -7.14 -0.86
N LEU A 212 -18.37 -8.32 -1.38
CA LEU A 212 -18.38 -8.55 -2.83
C LEU A 212 -19.70 -8.13 -3.47
N PRO A 213 -19.67 -7.35 -4.57
CA PRO A 213 -20.87 -6.98 -5.32
C PRO A 213 -21.61 -8.19 -5.87
N THR A 214 -22.89 -8.26 -5.61
CA THR A 214 -23.74 -9.42 -6.00
C THR A 214 -23.87 -9.58 -7.51
N GLU A 215 -23.79 -8.48 -8.26
CA GLU A 215 -23.82 -8.47 -9.72
C GLU A 215 -22.65 -9.19 -10.40
N TRP A 216 -21.52 -9.37 -9.68
CA TRP A 216 -20.35 -10.09 -10.19
C TRP A 216 -20.28 -11.54 -9.70
N LEU A 217 -21.18 -11.93 -8.80
CA LEU A 217 -21.28 -13.30 -8.28
C LEU A 217 -22.32 -14.08 -9.07
N ASN A 218 -22.01 -15.35 -9.34
CA ASN A 218 -22.95 -16.25 -10.01
C ASN A 218 -22.75 -17.69 -9.50
N ALA A 219 -23.56 -18.62 -9.99
CA ALA A 219 -23.54 -20.02 -9.55
C ALA A 219 -22.20 -20.74 -9.85
N SER A 220 -21.37 -20.21 -10.74
CA SER A 220 -20.05 -20.77 -11.07
C SER A 220 -18.90 -20.17 -10.25
N THR A 221 -19.15 -19.11 -9.47
CA THR A 221 -18.14 -18.51 -8.59
C THR A 221 -17.70 -19.51 -7.52
N LYS A 222 -16.41 -19.73 -7.42
CA LYS A 222 -15.80 -20.70 -6.49
C LYS A 222 -15.36 -19.99 -5.23
N PHE A 223 -15.62 -20.59 -4.07
CA PHE A 223 -15.20 -20.05 -2.78
C PHE A 223 -14.30 -21.06 -2.06
N PHE A 224 -13.11 -20.62 -1.63
CA PHE A 224 -12.13 -21.39 -0.91
C PHE A 224 -11.85 -20.72 0.44
N ILE A 225 -12.53 -21.17 1.50
CA ILE A 225 -12.40 -20.60 2.85
C ILE A 225 -11.62 -21.60 3.70
N ASN A 226 -10.42 -21.20 4.17
CA ASN A 226 -9.49 -22.08 4.89
C ASN A 226 -9.39 -23.46 4.23
N PRO A 227 -8.97 -23.54 2.96
CA PRO A 227 -9.03 -24.82 2.20
C PRO A 227 -8.12 -25.90 2.76
N THR A 228 -7.11 -25.54 3.55
CA THR A 228 -6.25 -26.50 4.27
C THR A 228 -6.86 -26.97 5.60
N GLY A 229 -8.02 -26.44 5.99
CA GLY A 229 -8.66 -26.74 7.25
C GLY A 229 -8.18 -25.83 8.39
N ARG A 230 -7.46 -26.39 9.35
CA ARG A 230 -7.01 -25.70 10.56
C ARG A 230 -5.92 -24.64 10.27
N PHE A 231 -6.15 -23.39 10.76
CA PHE A 231 -5.17 -22.31 10.73
C PHE A 231 -5.10 -21.61 12.11
N VAL A 232 -4.64 -22.33 13.12
CA VAL A 232 -4.46 -21.83 14.50
C VAL A 232 -3.08 -21.22 14.68
N ILE A 233 -2.03 -21.85 14.15
CA ILE A 233 -0.67 -21.34 14.13
C ILE A 233 -0.55 -20.40 12.94
N GLY A 234 -0.28 -19.12 13.23
CA GLY A 234 -0.13 -18.07 12.23
C GLY A 234 0.62 -16.87 12.80
N GLY A 235 0.64 -15.77 12.05
CA GLY A 235 1.41 -14.60 12.41
C GLY A 235 2.92 -14.90 12.49
N PRO A 236 3.69 -14.13 13.28
CA PRO A 236 5.14 -14.33 13.42
C PRO A 236 5.57 -15.71 13.97
N MET A 237 4.66 -16.43 14.63
CA MET A 237 4.90 -17.80 15.04
C MET A 237 4.97 -18.75 13.84
N GLY A 238 4.10 -18.56 12.86
CA GLY A 238 4.06 -19.36 11.64
C GLY A 238 5.20 -19.04 10.69
N ASP A 239 5.40 -17.76 10.38
CA ASP A 239 6.41 -17.30 9.44
C ASP A 239 7.01 -15.96 9.89
N CYS A 240 8.23 -15.66 9.43
CA CYS A 240 8.84 -14.37 9.71
C CYS A 240 8.26 -13.27 8.81
N GLY A 241 8.33 -12.03 9.27
CA GLY A 241 7.97 -10.85 8.51
C GLY A 241 9.11 -9.85 8.40
N LEU A 242 9.13 -9.12 7.29
CA LEU A 242 10.08 -8.06 7.01
C LEU A 242 9.38 -6.88 6.33
N THR A 243 9.84 -5.68 6.65
CA THR A 243 9.43 -4.47 5.96
C THR A 243 9.72 -4.58 4.47
N GLY A 244 8.75 -4.18 3.64
CA GLY A 244 8.93 -4.09 2.20
C GLY A 244 8.83 -5.40 1.43
N ARG A 245 8.22 -6.44 1.99
CA ARG A 245 8.02 -7.73 1.31
C ARG A 245 6.62 -7.92 0.72
N LYS A 246 5.78 -6.89 0.74
CA LYS A 246 4.42 -6.92 0.17
C LYS A 246 4.19 -5.78 -0.82
N ILE A 247 5.22 -5.44 -1.61
CA ILE A 247 5.22 -4.27 -2.50
C ILE A 247 4.12 -4.32 -3.58
N ILE A 248 3.74 -5.50 -4.04
CA ILE A 248 2.66 -5.66 -5.03
C ILE A 248 1.28 -5.54 -4.36
N VAL A 249 1.12 -6.07 -3.15
CA VAL A 249 -0.07 -5.85 -2.30
C VAL A 249 -0.22 -4.37 -1.97
N ASP A 250 0.87 -3.68 -1.67
CA ASP A 250 0.88 -2.25 -1.34
C ASP A 250 0.46 -1.35 -2.50
N THR A 251 0.56 -1.84 -3.74
CA THR A 251 0.34 -1.06 -4.96
C THR A 251 -0.89 -1.53 -5.73
N TYR A 252 -0.73 -2.20 -6.85
CA TYR A 252 -1.83 -2.46 -7.79
C TYR A 252 -2.15 -3.95 -8.00
N GLY A 253 -1.64 -4.85 -7.14
CA GLY A 253 -1.94 -6.27 -7.21
C GLY A 253 -1.48 -6.97 -8.50
N GLY A 254 -0.47 -6.41 -9.16
CA GLY A 254 0.07 -6.93 -10.41
C GLY A 254 -0.54 -6.34 -11.69
N MET A 255 -1.56 -5.48 -11.59
CA MET A 255 -2.20 -4.85 -12.76
C MET A 255 -1.28 -3.82 -13.43
N ALA A 256 -0.45 -3.14 -12.67
CA ALA A 256 0.55 -2.20 -13.15
C ALA A 256 1.96 -2.75 -12.97
N ARG A 257 2.92 -2.17 -13.69
CA ARG A 257 4.34 -2.40 -13.47
C ARG A 257 4.77 -1.87 -12.11
N HIS A 258 5.93 -2.32 -11.64
CA HIS A 258 6.50 -1.89 -10.36
C HIS A 258 7.99 -1.62 -10.51
N GLY A 259 8.49 -0.56 -9.87
CA GLY A 259 9.91 -0.21 -9.92
C GLY A 259 10.80 -1.00 -8.95
N GLY A 260 10.21 -1.73 -8.01
CA GLY A 260 10.90 -2.56 -7.02
C GLY A 260 11.13 -1.89 -5.67
N GLY A 261 10.95 -0.58 -5.54
CA GLY A 261 11.11 0.15 -4.28
C GLY A 261 9.98 -0.09 -3.28
N ALA A 262 10.32 -0.42 -2.03
CA ALA A 262 9.37 -0.49 -0.94
C ALA A 262 9.09 0.89 -0.35
N PHE A 263 7.93 1.06 0.31
CA PHE A 263 7.46 2.33 0.86
C PHE A 263 7.69 2.47 2.37
N SER A 264 7.19 1.50 3.14
CA SER A 264 7.15 1.59 4.60
C SER A 264 8.54 1.80 5.21
N GLY A 265 8.58 2.65 6.23
CA GLY A 265 9.81 3.02 6.94
C GLY A 265 10.66 4.10 6.28
N LYS A 266 10.30 4.57 5.07
CA LYS A 266 11.02 5.60 4.33
C LYS A 266 10.34 6.96 4.47
N ASP A 267 11.10 8.00 4.85
CA ASP A 267 10.63 9.39 4.84
C ASP A 267 10.43 9.92 3.41
N PRO A 268 9.70 11.04 3.20
CA PRO A 268 9.34 11.53 1.87
C PRO A 268 10.52 11.98 0.98
N SER A 269 11.73 12.12 1.51
CA SER A 269 12.91 12.40 0.69
C SER A 269 13.31 11.21 -0.20
N LYS A 270 12.85 10.01 0.14
CA LYS A 270 13.05 8.80 -0.65
C LYS A 270 12.03 8.76 -1.77
N VAL A 271 12.50 8.96 -3.00
CA VAL A 271 11.65 8.98 -4.20
C VAL A 271 10.95 7.64 -4.48
N ASP A 272 11.46 6.53 -4.00
CA ASP A 272 10.77 5.24 -4.02
C ASP A 272 9.34 5.36 -3.50
N ARG A 273 9.14 6.14 -2.44
CA ARG A 273 7.83 6.38 -1.83
C ARG A 273 7.15 7.61 -2.42
N SER A 274 7.75 8.77 -2.32
CA SER A 274 7.12 10.04 -2.71
C SER A 274 6.79 10.12 -4.20
N ALA A 275 7.66 9.62 -5.07
CA ALA A 275 7.41 9.63 -6.50
C ALA A 275 6.38 8.57 -6.93
N ALA A 276 6.30 7.43 -6.25
CA ALA A 276 5.22 6.46 -6.50
C ALA A 276 3.85 7.04 -6.11
N TYR A 277 3.76 7.78 -5.01
CA TYR A 277 2.55 8.49 -4.60
C TYR A 277 2.17 9.59 -5.59
N ALA A 278 3.15 10.37 -6.05
CA ALA A 278 2.91 11.40 -7.06
C ALA A 278 2.51 10.80 -8.41
N ALA A 279 3.13 9.71 -8.84
CA ALA A 279 2.74 9.02 -10.07
C ALA A 279 1.30 8.48 -9.99
N ARG A 280 0.86 7.99 -8.82
CA ARG A 280 -0.55 7.65 -8.58
C ARG A 280 -1.45 8.87 -8.69
N TYR A 281 -1.09 9.99 -8.08
CA TYR A 281 -1.83 11.24 -8.15
C TYR A 281 -2.00 11.73 -9.59
N VAL A 282 -0.93 11.69 -10.39
CA VAL A 282 -0.98 12.04 -11.82
C VAL A 282 -1.92 11.11 -12.58
N ALA A 283 -1.73 9.79 -12.48
CA ALA A 283 -2.55 8.80 -13.18
C ALA A 283 -4.03 8.93 -12.81
N LYS A 284 -4.32 9.12 -11.52
CA LYS A 284 -5.70 9.27 -11.01
C LYS A 284 -6.38 10.52 -11.57
N ASN A 285 -5.68 11.65 -11.63
CA ASN A 285 -6.21 12.88 -12.19
C ASN A 285 -6.44 12.80 -13.71
N ILE A 286 -5.59 12.10 -14.46
CA ILE A 286 -5.79 11.85 -15.89
C ILE A 286 -7.09 11.05 -16.11
N VAL A 287 -7.29 9.97 -15.37
CA VAL A 287 -8.49 9.13 -15.49
C VAL A 287 -9.73 9.88 -15.00
N ALA A 288 -9.65 10.57 -13.87
CA ALA A 288 -10.73 11.39 -13.34
C ALA A 288 -11.15 12.54 -14.28
N ALA A 289 -10.20 13.12 -15.02
CA ALA A 289 -10.46 14.12 -16.05
C ALA A 289 -11.15 13.53 -17.30
N GLY A 290 -11.24 12.19 -17.42
CA GLY A 290 -11.79 11.52 -18.59
C GLY A 290 -10.87 11.56 -19.80
N LEU A 291 -9.56 11.79 -19.61
CA LEU A 291 -8.56 11.83 -20.68
C LEU A 291 -8.15 10.42 -21.14
N ALA A 292 -8.32 9.42 -20.28
CA ALA A 292 -8.15 8.00 -20.58
C ALA A 292 -8.99 7.17 -19.62
N ASP A 293 -9.33 5.92 -20.00
CA ASP A 293 -10.02 4.98 -19.10
C ASP A 293 -9.03 4.24 -18.19
N ARG A 294 -7.76 4.11 -18.63
CA ARG A 294 -6.63 3.57 -17.88
C ARG A 294 -5.39 4.41 -18.14
N CYS A 295 -4.59 4.60 -17.11
CA CYS A 295 -3.35 5.35 -17.23
C CYS A 295 -2.28 4.78 -16.31
N GLU A 296 -1.11 4.52 -16.87
CA GLU A 296 0.12 4.19 -16.14
C GLU A 296 1.16 5.28 -16.37
N ILE A 297 1.76 5.75 -15.30
CA ILE A 297 2.83 6.74 -15.31
C ILE A 297 4.12 6.04 -14.85
N GLN A 298 5.20 6.20 -15.59
CA GLN A 298 6.54 5.91 -15.10
C GLN A 298 7.30 7.21 -14.92
N VAL A 299 7.98 7.36 -13.79
CA VAL A 299 8.92 8.44 -13.53
C VAL A 299 10.24 7.85 -13.06
N SER A 300 11.37 8.43 -13.48
CA SER A 300 12.69 7.96 -13.09
C SER A 300 13.61 9.09 -12.67
N TYR A 301 14.57 8.78 -11.78
CA TYR A 301 15.51 9.73 -11.20
C TYR A 301 16.94 9.21 -11.25
N ALA A 302 17.87 10.14 -11.28
CA ALA A 302 19.27 9.90 -11.00
C ALA A 302 19.64 10.49 -9.63
N ILE A 303 20.50 9.81 -8.88
CA ILE A 303 20.97 10.29 -7.58
C ILE A 303 21.56 11.71 -7.68
N GLY A 304 21.18 12.58 -6.77
CA GLY A 304 21.66 13.97 -6.72
C GLY A 304 21.13 14.91 -7.81
N VAL A 305 20.20 14.45 -8.65
CA VAL A 305 19.57 15.26 -9.70
C VAL A 305 18.11 15.54 -9.34
N ALA A 306 17.69 16.80 -9.47
CA ALA A 306 16.32 17.22 -9.15
C ALA A 306 15.31 16.85 -10.26
N GLU A 307 15.65 17.13 -11.51
CA GLU A 307 14.75 16.85 -12.63
C GLU A 307 14.63 15.34 -12.88
N PRO A 308 13.40 14.81 -13.08
CA PRO A 308 13.21 13.44 -13.52
C PRO A 308 14.00 13.15 -14.81
N THR A 309 14.67 12.02 -14.87
CA THR A 309 15.40 11.60 -16.07
C THR A 309 14.47 11.16 -17.20
N SER A 310 13.26 10.68 -16.85
CA SER A 310 12.21 10.38 -17.83
C SER A 310 10.82 10.42 -17.17
N ILE A 311 9.83 10.74 -18.00
CA ILE A 311 8.40 10.62 -17.70
C ILE A 311 7.74 9.91 -18.87
N MET A 312 7.07 8.80 -18.61
CA MET A 312 6.29 8.04 -19.58
C MET A 312 4.82 8.04 -19.18
N VAL A 313 3.94 8.16 -20.15
CA VAL A 313 2.49 8.02 -20.00
C VAL A 313 2.03 6.89 -20.92
N GLU A 314 1.40 5.87 -20.37
CA GLU A 314 0.82 4.74 -21.11
C GLU A 314 -0.68 4.66 -20.81
N THR A 315 -1.50 4.67 -21.83
CA THR A 315 -2.97 4.67 -21.71
C THR A 315 -3.63 3.41 -22.26
N PHE A 316 -2.83 2.49 -22.75
CA PHE A 316 -3.29 1.18 -23.27
C PHE A 316 -4.33 1.32 -24.41
N GLY A 317 -4.22 2.40 -25.21
CA GLY A 317 -5.15 2.69 -26.29
C GLY A 317 -6.51 3.21 -25.85
N THR A 318 -6.62 3.74 -24.62
CA THR A 318 -7.87 4.29 -24.09
C THR A 318 -7.88 5.82 -24.03
N GLU A 319 -6.85 6.47 -24.52
CA GLU A 319 -6.71 7.92 -24.57
C GLU A 319 -7.82 8.60 -25.38
N LYS A 320 -8.24 9.77 -24.95
CA LYS A 320 -9.21 10.63 -25.64
C LYS A 320 -8.55 11.84 -26.30
N VAL A 321 -7.25 12.05 -26.06
CA VAL A 321 -6.41 13.08 -26.63
C VAL A 321 -5.06 12.48 -27.03
N PRO A 322 -4.28 13.08 -27.96
CA PRO A 322 -2.98 12.52 -28.36
C PRO A 322 -2.05 12.26 -27.16
N ALA A 323 -1.34 11.14 -27.18
CA ALA A 323 -0.41 10.76 -26.10
C ALA A 323 0.66 11.84 -25.82
N GLU A 324 1.14 12.51 -26.85
CA GLU A 324 2.10 13.63 -26.71
C GLU A 324 1.53 14.78 -25.91
N GLN A 325 0.24 15.09 -26.09
CA GLN A 325 -0.44 16.13 -25.33
C GLN A 325 -0.54 15.75 -23.83
N LEU A 326 -0.78 14.47 -23.52
CA LEU A 326 -0.80 13.99 -22.13
C LEU A 326 0.54 14.23 -21.41
N ILE A 327 1.66 13.95 -22.08
CA ILE A 327 3.00 14.19 -21.51
C ILE A 327 3.22 15.69 -21.24
N LEU A 328 2.80 16.57 -22.15
CA LEU A 328 2.90 18.02 -21.94
C LEU A 328 2.06 18.48 -20.77
N LEU A 329 0.83 18.02 -20.64
CA LEU A 329 -0.06 18.32 -19.51
C LEU A 329 0.54 17.83 -18.17
N VAL A 330 1.14 16.64 -18.14
CA VAL A 330 1.81 16.15 -16.94
C VAL A 330 2.93 17.08 -16.51
N ARG A 331 3.77 17.53 -17.44
CA ARG A 331 4.88 18.45 -17.15
C ARG A 331 4.42 19.83 -16.73
N GLU A 332 3.29 20.31 -17.23
CA GLU A 332 2.74 21.61 -16.91
C GLU A 332 2.06 21.66 -15.54
N PHE A 333 1.28 20.62 -15.20
CA PHE A 333 0.41 20.64 -14.04
C PHE A 333 1.00 19.97 -12.78
N PHE A 334 2.11 19.23 -12.91
CA PHE A 334 2.69 18.46 -11.80
C PHE A 334 4.20 18.69 -11.69
N ASP A 335 4.63 19.18 -10.55
CA ASP A 335 6.06 19.29 -10.24
C ASP A 335 6.57 17.94 -9.68
N LEU A 336 7.29 17.19 -10.52
CA LEU A 336 7.79 15.86 -10.21
C LEU A 336 9.25 15.87 -9.70
N ARG A 337 9.81 17.05 -9.40
CA ARG A 337 11.10 17.14 -8.69
C ARG A 337 10.94 16.68 -7.24
N PRO A 338 11.98 16.11 -6.58
CA PRO A 338 11.85 15.57 -5.21
C PRO A 338 11.22 16.53 -4.21
N TYR A 339 11.63 17.79 -4.19
CA TYR A 339 11.00 18.80 -3.34
C TYR A 339 9.57 19.16 -3.77
N GLY A 340 9.35 19.23 -5.09
CA GLY A 340 8.02 19.47 -5.67
C GLY A 340 6.99 18.40 -5.27
N LEU A 341 7.38 17.14 -5.27
CA LEU A 341 6.53 16.01 -4.82
C LEU A 341 6.06 16.22 -3.38
N ILE A 342 6.99 16.59 -2.50
CA ILE A 342 6.73 16.79 -1.07
C ILE A 342 5.75 17.94 -0.86
N GLN A 343 5.97 19.07 -1.56
CA GLN A 343 5.10 20.23 -1.44
C GLN A 343 3.71 19.99 -2.05
N MET A 344 3.67 19.38 -3.24
CA MET A 344 2.42 19.12 -3.97
C MET A 344 1.47 18.20 -3.18
N LEU A 345 2.01 17.23 -2.48
CA LEU A 345 1.24 16.23 -1.74
C LEU A 345 1.25 16.45 -0.22
N ASP A 346 1.91 17.50 0.27
CA ASP A 346 1.99 17.82 1.70
C ASP A 346 2.46 16.62 2.56
N LEU A 347 3.65 16.08 2.22
CA LEU A 347 4.11 14.80 2.73
C LEU A 347 4.85 14.86 4.09
N LEU A 348 5.16 16.05 4.62
CA LEU A 348 5.92 16.20 5.88
C LEU A 348 5.04 16.10 7.14
N HIS A 349 4.08 15.18 7.13
CA HIS A 349 3.14 14.92 8.22
C HIS A 349 3.12 13.44 8.63
N PRO A 350 2.72 13.10 9.86
CA PRO A 350 2.61 11.72 10.33
C PRO A 350 1.36 11.01 9.76
N ILE A 351 1.39 10.65 8.48
CA ILE A 351 0.30 10.01 7.72
C ILE A 351 0.61 8.59 7.27
N TYR A 352 1.78 8.05 7.64
CA TYR A 352 2.33 6.85 7.01
C TYR A 352 1.93 5.54 7.66
N LYS A 353 1.76 5.47 8.98
CA LYS A 353 1.33 4.25 9.68
C LYS A 353 0.05 3.68 9.09
N GLU A 354 -0.91 4.54 8.78
CA GLU A 354 -2.19 4.12 8.21
C GLU A 354 -2.03 3.51 6.80
N THR A 355 -1.02 3.91 6.03
CA THR A 355 -0.78 3.35 4.70
C THR A 355 -0.29 1.90 4.72
N ALA A 356 0.32 1.47 5.82
CA ALA A 356 1.08 0.22 5.93
C ALA A 356 0.23 -1.06 5.90
N ALA A 357 -1.08 -0.97 5.88
CA ALA A 357 -2.00 -2.09 5.69
C ALA A 357 -3.14 -1.68 4.76
N TYR A 358 -3.68 -2.65 4.01
CA TYR A 358 -4.82 -2.48 3.09
C TYR A 358 -4.55 -1.61 1.87
N GLY A 359 -3.29 -1.54 1.43
CA GLY A 359 -2.85 -0.81 0.24
C GLY A 359 -2.61 0.68 0.48
N HIS A 360 -1.66 1.24 -0.24
CA HIS A 360 -1.31 2.66 -0.19
C HIS A 360 -2.22 3.53 -1.08
N PHE A 361 -3.00 2.92 -1.97
CA PHE A 361 -3.82 3.59 -2.97
C PHE A 361 -5.29 3.19 -2.86
N GLY A 362 -6.18 4.11 -3.28
CA GLY A 362 -7.62 3.87 -3.30
C GLY A 362 -8.36 4.25 -2.02
N ARG A 363 -7.73 4.99 -1.10
CA ARG A 363 -8.36 5.54 0.10
C ARG A 363 -8.37 7.07 0.03
N GLU A 364 -9.54 7.66 -0.12
CA GLU A 364 -9.76 9.06 -0.52
C GLU A 364 -9.14 10.11 0.40
N HIS A 365 -8.92 9.80 1.67
CA HIS A 365 -8.34 10.73 2.64
C HIS A 365 -6.83 10.95 2.47
N PHE A 366 -6.13 10.11 1.71
CA PHE A 366 -4.72 10.34 1.43
C PHE A 366 -4.50 11.46 0.42
N PRO A 367 -3.48 12.33 0.59
CA PRO A 367 -3.24 13.47 -0.30
C PRO A 367 -3.12 13.12 -1.78
N TRP A 368 -2.50 11.99 -2.11
CA TRP A 368 -2.31 11.52 -3.49
C TRP A 368 -3.56 10.91 -4.13
N GLU A 369 -4.65 10.79 -3.39
CA GLU A 369 -5.94 10.32 -3.91
C GLU A 369 -6.88 11.46 -4.33
N LYS A 370 -6.48 12.73 -4.16
CA LYS A 370 -7.24 13.90 -4.60
C LYS A 370 -7.34 13.95 -6.12
N THR A 371 -8.48 14.40 -6.62
CA THR A 371 -8.73 14.62 -8.07
C THR A 371 -8.92 16.10 -8.40
N ASP A 372 -8.29 16.97 -7.62
CA ASP A 372 -8.39 18.44 -7.70
C ASP A 372 -7.79 19.05 -8.96
N LYS A 373 -6.96 18.32 -9.70
CA LYS A 373 -6.42 18.73 -11.01
C LYS A 373 -7.29 18.28 -12.20
N ALA A 374 -8.27 17.42 -11.99
CA ALA A 374 -9.03 16.79 -13.08
C ALA A 374 -9.76 17.82 -13.96
N ALA A 375 -10.43 18.81 -13.36
CA ALA A 375 -11.14 19.85 -14.13
C ALA A 375 -10.19 20.70 -14.97
N GLN A 376 -9.05 21.11 -14.41
CA GLN A 376 -8.04 21.91 -15.11
C GLN A 376 -7.40 21.13 -16.26
N LEU A 377 -7.09 19.84 -16.03
CA LEU A 377 -6.55 18.95 -17.08
C LEU A 377 -7.53 18.78 -18.23
N ARG A 378 -8.82 18.59 -17.93
CA ARG A 378 -9.88 18.45 -18.93
C ARG A 378 -10.01 19.71 -19.78
N GLU A 379 -10.02 20.89 -19.16
CA GLU A 379 -10.08 22.18 -19.84
C GLU A 379 -8.85 22.39 -20.74
N ALA A 380 -7.63 22.19 -20.20
CA ALA A 380 -6.38 22.35 -20.93
C ALA A 380 -6.25 21.35 -22.09
N ALA A 381 -6.86 20.17 -21.98
CA ALA A 381 -6.94 19.18 -23.04
C ALA A 381 -7.98 19.52 -24.14
N GLY A 382 -8.81 20.55 -23.94
CA GLY A 382 -9.85 20.95 -24.89
C GLY A 382 -11.09 20.02 -24.91
N LEU A 383 -11.26 19.18 -23.88
CA LEU A 383 -12.46 18.34 -23.75
C LEU A 383 -13.59 19.14 -23.05
N LYS A 384 -14.75 19.18 -23.70
CA LYS A 384 -15.95 19.82 -23.15
C LYS A 384 -16.62 18.97 -22.05
#